data_8beba21811ee62ccca6b90e2c48338a2
#
_entry.id   8beba21811ee62ccca6b90e2c48338a2
#
_cell.length_a   1.000
_cell.length_b   1.000
_cell.length_c   1.000
_cell.angle_alpha   90.00
_cell.angle_beta   90.00
_cell.angle_gamma   90.00
#
_symmetry.space_group_name_H-M   'P 1'
#
loop_
_entity.id
_entity.type
_entity.pdbx_description
1 polymer ?
#
loop_
_entity_poly.entity_id
_entity_poly.type
_entity_poly.pdbx_seq_one_letter_code
_entity_poly.pdbx_strand_id
1 'polypeptide(L)'
;MPFKFHGGVHPNYMKAPDVPVTVIAPPPQVVLPMMQHIGAPCKPLVAVGDYVKMGQKIADNPAPVSAPIHATVSGKVIAIEPRPHPLGDMIPAIVIENDFQDTPCTDLAPLTPEQMKDPEAILDRIREAGIVGHGGAMFPTAFKIRGGLGKVDTLIINGAECEPYLNGDHLTMKNHPEELLKGIELARIASGRSEERRVGKECRSRWSPYH
;
A
#
# COMPACT_ATOMS: atom_id res chain seq x y z
N MET A 1 12.06 20.40 29.34
CA MET A 1 10.84 20.05 30.11
C MET A 1 10.06 19.05 29.24
N PRO A 2 9.65 17.90 29.77
CA PRO A 2 8.79 17.02 29.01
C PRO A 2 7.42 17.68 28.85
N PHE A 3 6.93 17.79 27.63
CA PHE A 3 5.59 18.26 27.33
C PHE A 3 4.58 17.29 27.98
N LYS A 4 3.83 17.74 28.97
CA LYS A 4 2.69 16.99 29.50
C LYS A 4 1.48 17.27 28.61
N PHE A 5 1.02 16.27 27.87
CA PHE A 5 -0.30 16.32 27.25
C PHE A 5 -1.36 16.14 28.34
N HIS A 6 -2.22 17.15 28.52
CA HIS A 6 -3.39 17.04 29.34
C HIS A 6 -4.57 16.64 28.46
N GLY A 7 -5.07 15.44 28.65
CA GLY A 7 -6.19 14.88 27.91
C GLY A 7 -5.80 13.68 27.04
N GLY A 8 -6.78 13.05 26.43
CA GLY A 8 -6.63 11.86 25.62
C GLY A 8 -7.41 10.67 26.20
N VAL A 9 -7.65 9.68 25.35
CA VAL A 9 -8.26 8.42 25.72
C VAL A 9 -7.17 7.36 25.73
N HIS A 10 -7.09 6.57 26.77
CA HIS A 10 -6.19 5.41 26.86
C HIS A 10 -7.00 4.13 26.56
N PRO A 11 -7.11 3.72 25.29
CA PRO A 11 -7.79 2.50 24.94
C PRO A 11 -7.00 1.29 25.43
N ASN A 12 -7.72 0.22 25.71
CA ASN A 12 -7.09 -1.06 26.03
C ASN A 12 -6.42 -1.63 24.77
N TYR A 13 -5.10 -1.77 24.78
CA TYR A 13 -4.35 -2.34 23.66
C TYR A 13 -4.47 -3.86 23.68
N MET A 14 -5.44 -4.40 22.97
CA MET A 14 -5.66 -5.84 22.89
C MET A 14 -4.91 -6.46 21.68
N LYS A 15 -3.63 -6.16 21.55
CA LYS A 15 -2.78 -6.73 20.51
C LYS A 15 -2.39 -8.15 20.89
N ALA A 16 -2.55 -9.07 19.96
CA ALA A 16 -2.21 -10.49 20.12
C ALA A 16 -1.08 -10.89 19.13
N PRO A 17 0.19 -10.54 19.44
CA PRO A 17 1.31 -10.69 18.49
C PRO A 17 1.67 -12.15 18.15
N ASP A 18 1.20 -13.09 18.95
CA ASP A 18 1.50 -14.52 18.80
C ASP A 18 0.36 -15.34 18.19
N VAL A 19 -0.74 -14.68 17.80
CA VAL A 19 -1.82 -15.35 17.07
C VAL A 19 -1.36 -15.64 15.65
N PRO A 20 -1.54 -16.89 15.16
CA PRO A 20 -1.16 -17.24 13.80
C PRO A 20 -2.01 -16.48 12.77
N VAL A 21 -1.37 -16.11 11.66
CA VAL A 21 -2.07 -15.52 10.51
C VAL A 21 -2.99 -16.56 9.90
N THR A 22 -4.27 -16.20 9.76
CA THR A 22 -5.27 -17.04 9.10
C THR A 22 -5.56 -16.51 7.71
N VAL A 23 -5.48 -17.38 6.71
CA VAL A 23 -5.84 -17.04 5.33
C VAL A 23 -7.36 -17.17 5.19
N ILE A 24 -8.01 -16.08 4.78
CA ILE A 24 -9.45 -16.06 4.50
C ILE A 24 -9.68 -16.72 3.13
N ALA A 25 -10.74 -17.54 3.01
CA ALA A 25 -11.12 -18.11 1.73
C ALA A 25 -11.41 -17.02 0.69
N PRO A 26 -10.92 -17.15 -0.56
CA PRO A 26 -11.15 -16.15 -1.57
C PRO A 26 -12.65 -16.02 -1.88
N PRO A 27 -13.19 -14.78 -2.03
CA PRO A 27 -14.58 -14.57 -2.34
C PRO A 27 -14.89 -14.91 -3.80
N PRO A 28 -16.17 -15.25 -4.13
CA PRO A 28 -16.57 -15.53 -5.51
C PRO A 28 -16.56 -14.27 -6.41
N GLN A 29 -16.59 -13.10 -5.81
CA GLN A 29 -16.53 -11.81 -6.52
C GLN A 29 -15.71 -10.80 -5.73
N VAL A 30 -14.98 -9.95 -6.44
CA VAL A 30 -14.30 -8.79 -5.87
C VAL A 30 -14.82 -7.51 -6.49
N VAL A 31 -14.92 -6.45 -5.69
CA VAL A 31 -15.35 -5.12 -6.09
C VAL A 31 -14.18 -4.16 -5.91
N LEU A 32 -13.69 -3.57 -7.00
CA LEU A 32 -12.53 -2.70 -7.02
C LEU A 32 -12.97 -1.27 -7.33
N PRO A 33 -13.12 -0.39 -6.32
CA PRO A 33 -13.50 1.00 -6.53
C PRO A 33 -12.46 1.76 -7.35
N MET A 34 -12.90 2.70 -8.18
CA MET A 34 -12.01 3.54 -8.98
C MET A 34 -11.32 4.63 -8.16
N MET A 35 -11.67 4.80 -6.90
CA MET A 35 -11.03 5.67 -5.94
C MET A 35 -10.55 4.87 -4.73
N GLN A 36 -9.25 4.55 -4.69
CA GLN A 36 -8.61 3.83 -3.61
C GLN A 36 -7.47 4.62 -2.93
N HIS A 37 -7.30 5.88 -3.30
CA HIS A 37 -6.26 6.77 -2.79
C HIS A 37 -6.71 8.24 -2.90
N ILE A 38 -6.05 9.13 -2.18
CA ILE A 38 -6.24 10.57 -2.34
C ILE A 38 -5.73 11.02 -3.71
N GLY A 39 -6.41 11.97 -4.33
CA GLY A 39 -6.05 12.53 -5.63
C GLY A 39 -7.07 12.19 -6.71
N ALA A 40 -6.61 12.03 -7.94
CA ALA A 40 -7.51 11.80 -9.07
C ALA A 40 -7.98 10.34 -9.13
N PRO A 41 -9.30 10.06 -9.18
CA PRO A 41 -9.81 8.71 -9.32
C PRO A 41 -9.37 8.09 -10.65
N CYS A 42 -9.14 6.78 -10.65
CA CYS A 42 -8.79 6.04 -11.85
C CYS A 42 -9.97 5.88 -12.81
N LYS A 43 -9.64 5.63 -14.08
CA LYS A 43 -10.62 5.27 -15.12
C LYS A 43 -10.38 3.82 -15.50
N PRO A 44 -11.45 3.02 -15.72
CA PRO A 44 -11.31 1.65 -16.20
C PRO A 44 -10.54 1.59 -17.53
N LEU A 45 -9.65 0.61 -17.63
CA LEU A 45 -8.92 0.24 -18.85
C LEU A 45 -9.49 -1.05 -19.48
N VAL A 46 -10.49 -1.64 -18.84
CA VAL A 46 -11.15 -2.88 -19.22
C VAL A 46 -12.64 -2.65 -19.41
N ALA A 47 -13.30 -3.54 -20.11
CA ALA A 47 -14.73 -3.53 -20.36
C ALA A 47 -15.44 -4.74 -19.72
N VAL A 48 -16.76 -4.64 -19.57
CA VAL A 48 -17.57 -5.78 -19.13
C VAL A 48 -17.45 -6.89 -20.16
N GLY A 49 -17.15 -8.11 -19.70
CA GLY A 49 -16.90 -9.28 -20.50
C GLY A 49 -15.42 -9.64 -20.65
N ASP A 50 -14.50 -8.72 -20.39
CA ASP A 50 -13.07 -8.98 -20.47
C ASP A 50 -12.64 -9.99 -19.39
N TYR A 51 -11.69 -10.86 -19.77
CA TYR A 51 -10.97 -11.70 -18.83
C TYR A 51 -9.72 -10.96 -18.34
N VAL A 52 -9.49 -10.92 -17.03
CA VAL A 52 -8.33 -10.28 -16.41
C VAL A 52 -7.52 -11.30 -15.62
N LYS A 53 -6.20 -11.06 -15.55
CA LYS A 53 -5.27 -11.87 -14.77
C LYS A 53 -5.00 -11.19 -13.42
N MET A 54 -4.69 -11.95 -12.38
CA MET A 54 -4.26 -11.43 -11.09
C MET A 54 -3.00 -10.57 -11.25
N GLY A 55 -3.03 -9.34 -10.73
CA GLY A 55 -1.95 -8.36 -10.92
C GLY A 55 -2.02 -7.54 -12.21
N GLN A 56 -2.96 -7.80 -13.10
CA GLN A 56 -3.14 -7.00 -14.32
C GLN A 56 -3.64 -5.59 -13.96
N LYS A 57 -3.03 -4.56 -14.56
CA LYS A 57 -3.51 -3.18 -14.45
C LYS A 57 -4.86 -3.03 -15.16
N ILE A 58 -5.90 -2.71 -14.40
CA ILE A 58 -7.29 -2.63 -14.88
C ILE A 58 -7.86 -1.23 -14.84
N ALA A 59 -7.22 -0.30 -14.14
CA ALA A 59 -7.59 1.11 -14.15
C ALA A 59 -6.36 1.99 -13.90
N ASP A 60 -6.37 3.21 -14.44
CA ASP A 60 -5.29 4.19 -14.27
C ASP A 60 -5.83 5.62 -14.43
N ASN A 61 -4.99 6.60 -14.03
CA ASN A 61 -5.18 8.02 -14.31
C ASN A 61 -3.80 8.68 -14.46
N PRO A 62 -3.56 9.46 -15.54
CA PRO A 62 -2.27 10.11 -15.79
C PRO A 62 -1.97 11.29 -14.84
N ALA A 63 -2.89 11.67 -13.97
CA ALA A 63 -2.67 12.75 -13.02
C ALA A 63 -1.47 12.44 -12.09
N PRO A 64 -0.70 13.48 -11.69
CA PRO A 64 0.48 13.27 -10.84
C PRO A 64 0.17 12.59 -9.50
N VAL A 65 -0.97 12.94 -8.88
CA VAL A 65 -1.44 12.31 -7.64
C VAL A 65 -2.47 11.26 -8.01
N SER A 66 -1.99 10.13 -8.47
CA SER A 66 -2.77 8.93 -8.77
C SER A 66 -1.85 7.70 -8.77
N ALA A 67 -2.44 6.53 -8.60
CA ALA A 67 -1.78 5.25 -8.70
C ALA A 67 -2.72 4.24 -9.40
N PRO A 68 -2.23 3.41 -10.33
CA PRO A 68 -3.05 2.44 -11.03
C PRO A 68 -3.64 1.38 -10.10
N ILE A 69 -4.77 0.83 -10.51
CA ILE A 69 -5.46 -0.24 -9.81
C ILE A 69 -5.26 -1.54 -10.58
N HIS A 70 -4.95 -2.61 -9.85
CA HIS A 70 -4.69 -3.94 -10.39
C HIS A 70 -5.78 -4.93 -9.95
N ALA A 71 -6.04 -5.92 -10.79
CA ALA A 71 -6.94 -7.01 -10.45
C ALA A 71 -6.35 -7.85 -9.31
N THR A 72 -7.15 -8.09 -8.27
CA THR A 72 -6.73 -8.86 -7.08
C THR A 72 -6.95 -10.36 -7.24
N VAL A 73 -7.70 -10.76 -8.24
CA VAL A 73 -7.98 -12.15 -8.64
C VAL A 73 -7.91 -12.26 -10.16
N SER A 74 -7.81 -13.48 -10.71
CA SER A 74 -8.11 -13.72 -12.11
C SER A 74 -9.59 -14.01 -12.30
N GLY A 75 -10.13 -13.70 -13.49
CA GLY A 75 -11.54 -13.93 -13.77
C GLY A 75 -12.15 -12.95 -14.77
N LYS A 76 -13.47 -12.92 -14.82
CA LYS A 76 -14.23 -12.14 -15.78
C LYS A 76 -14.76 -10.84 -15.18
N VAL A 77 -14.59 -9.73 -15.87
CA VAL A 77 -15.25 -8.46 -15.53
C VAL A 77 -16.75 -8.62 -15.83
N ILE A 78 -17.58 -8.61 -14.78
CA ILE A 78 -19.03 -8.82 -14.91
C ILE A 78 -19.84 -7.52 -14.83
N ALA A 79 -19.27 -6.47 -14.22
CA ALA A 79 -19.90 -5.15 -14.16
C ALA A 79 -18.87 -4.03 -14.01
N ILE A 80 -19.20 -2.85 -14.50
CA ILE A 80 -18.53 -1.57 -14.21
C ILE A 80 -19.65 -0.60 -13.86
N GLU A 81 -19.85 -0.37 -12.56
CA GLU A 81 -21.03 0.36 -12.06
C GLU A 81 -20.74 1.01 -10.69
N PRO A 82 -21.55 1.99 -10.26
CA PRO A 82 -21.44 2.53 -8.90
C PRO A 82 -21.69 1.47 -7.83
N ARG A 83 -20.77 1.40 -6.84
CA ARG A 83 -20.87 0.52 -5.67
C ARG A 83 -20.65 1.32 -4.38
N PRO A 84 -21.20 0.89 -3.25
CA PRO A 84 -20.98 1.54 -1.97
C PRO A 84 -19.48 1.59 -1.63
N HIS A 85 -19.01 2.76 -1.22
CA HIS A 85 -17.64 2.98 -0.79
C HIS A 85 -17.59 3.21 0.73
N PRO A 86 -16.52 2.80 1.43
CA PRO A 86 -16.39 3.04 2.88
C PRO A 86 -16.56 4.48 3.34
N LEU A 87 -16.32 5.46 2.46
CA LEU A 87 -16.56 6.89 2.73
C LEU A 87 -18.04 7.32 2.64
N GLY A 88 -18.97 6.41 2.34
CA GLY A 88 -20.40 6.65 2.31
C GLY A 88 -20.99 6.97 0.93
N ASP A 89 -20.16 7.22 -0.07
CA ASP A 89 -20.60 7.54 -1.43
C ASP A 89 -20.76 6.30 -2.31
N MET A 90 -21.50 6.45 -3.42
CA MET A 90 -21.54 5.46 -4.51
C MET A 90 -20.45 5.82 -5.52
N ILE A 91 -19.44 4.98 -5.65
CA ILE A 91 -18.28 5.21 -6.50
C ILE A 91 -18.22 4.17 -7.62
N PRO A 92 -17.90 4.56 -8.87
CA PRO A 92 -17.68 3.59 -9.96
C PRO A 92 -16.67 2.53 -9.51
N ALA A 93 -16.99 1.26 -9.76
CA ALA A 93 -16.17 0.12 -9.41
C ALA A 93 -16.19 -0.92 -10.52
N ILE A 94 -15.08 -1.64 -10.67
CA ILE A 94 -14.99 -2.84 -11.49
C ILE A 94 -15.34 -4.04 -10.61
N VAL A 95 -16.27 -4.87 -11.08
CA VAL A 95 -16.65 -6.12 -10.43
C VAL A 95 -16.09 -7.28 -11.23
N ILE A 96 -15.29 -8.13 -10.58
CA ILE A 96 -14.68 -9.30 -11.20
C ILE A 96 -15.26 -10.55 -10.54
N GLU A 97 -15.77 -11.46 -11.36
CA GLU A 97 -16.13 -12.82 -10.96
C GLU A 97 -14.84 -13.65 -10.88
N ASN A 98 -14.54 -14.17 -9.69
CA ASN A 98 -13.32 -14.91 -9.43
C ASN A 98 -13.41 -16.32 -10.04
N ASP A 99 -12.44 -16.70 -10.86
CA ASP A 99 -12.34 -18.04 -11.45
C ASP A 99 -11.57 -19.04 -10.54
N PHE A 100 -11.02 -18.56 -9.41
CA PHE A 100 -10.23 -19.32 -8.45
C PHE A 100 -8.98 -20.01 -9.05
N GLN A 101 -8.48 -19.51 -10.21
CA GLN A 101 -7.27 -20.04 -10.83
C GLN A 101 -6.02 -19.23 -10.45
N ASP A 102 -6.21 -18.01 -9.94
CA ASP A 102 -5.12 -17.08 -9.61
C ASP A 102 -4.08 -16.94 -10.73
N THR A 103 -4.55 -16.95 -11.98
CA THR A 103 -3.70 -16.85 -13.17
C THR A 103 -2.92 -15.53 -13.12
N PRO A 104 -1.57 -15.57 -12.99
CA PRO A 104 -0.79 -14.35 -12.77
C PRO A 104 -0.64 -13.53 -14.07
N CYS A 105 -0.62 -12.22 -13.91
CA CYS A 105 -0.18 -11.29 -14.95
C CYS A 105 1.35 -11.17 -14.92
N THR A 106 1.99 -11.24 -16.07
CA THR A 106 3.45 -11.13 -16.20
C THR A 106 3.91 -9.82 -16.84
N ASP A 107 2.98 -8.90 -17.08
CA ASP A 107 3.27 -7.64 -17.80
C ASP A 107 4.19 -6.71 -17.00
N LEU A 108 4.18 -6.82 -15.67
CA LEU A 108 5.07 -6.07 -14.78
C LEU A 108 6.32 -6.90 -14.44
N ALA A 109 7.24 -7.02 -15.40
CA ALA A 109 8.48 -7.76 -15.21
C ALA A 109 9.34 -7.18 -14.07
N PRO A 110 10.10 -7.97 -13.29
CA PRO A 110 11.03 -7.47 -12.29
C PRO A 110 12.02 -6.44 -12.85
N LEU A 111 12.47 -5.51 -12.00
CA LEU A 111 13.56 -4.60 -12.36
C LEU A 111 14.87 -5.38 -12.55
N THR A 112 15.67 -4.99 -13.54
CA THR A 112 17.04 -5.50 -13.67
C THR A 112 17.93 -4.97 -12.54
N PRO A 113 19.10 -5.61 -12.27
CA PRO A 113 20.03 -5.11 -11.25
C PRO A 113 20.52 -3.66 -11.51
N GLU A 114 20.60 -3.25 -12.75
CA GLU A 114 20.95 -1.88 -13.14
C GLU A 114 19.82 -0.91 -12.83
N GLN A 115 18.57 -1.27 -13.18
CA GLN A 115 17.40 -0.47 -12.88
C GLN A 115 17.14 -0.33 -11.38
N MET A 116 17.53 -1.34 -10.56
CA MET A 116 17.43 -1.26 -9.10
C MET A 116 18.38 -0.22 -8.48
N LYS A 117 19.32 0.32 -9.24
CA LYS A 117 20.25 1.40 -8.83
C LYS A 117 19.82 2.77 -9.36
N ASP A 118 18.84 2.81 -10.25
CA ASP A 118 18.33 4.03 -10.85
C ASP A 118 17.09 4.53 -10.08
N PRO A 119 17.16 5.70 -9.42
CA PRO A 119 16.04 6.28 -8.68
C PRO A 119 14.78 6.43 -9.51
N GLU A 120 14.89 6.89 -10.77
CA GLU A 120 13.70 7.10 -11.61
C GLU A 120 13.07 5.79 -12.05
N ALA A 121 13.86 4.78 -12.40
CA ALA A 121 13.33 3.45 -12.73
C ALA A 121 12.59 2.82 -11.54
N ILE A 122 13.10 3.02 -10.32
CA ILE A 122 12.42 2.55 -9.09
C ILE A 122 11.13 3.33 -8.86
N LEU A 123 11.13 4.66 -9.01
CA LEU A 123 9.94 5.48 -8.83
C LEU A 123 8.84 5.14 -9.84
N ASP A 124 9.22 4.93 -11.10
CA ASP A 124 8.29 4.51 -12.14
C ASP A 124 7.71 3.12 -11.83
N ARG A 125 8.55 2.20 -11.33
CA ARG A 125 8.08 0.88 -10.89
C ARG A 125 7.13 0.96 -9.70
N ILE A 126 7.41 1.79 -8.70
CA ILE A 126 6.54 2.03 -7.54
C ILE A 126 5.17 2.56 -8.03
N ARG A 127 5.18 3.49 -9.00
CA ARG A 127 3.93 4.00 -9.58
C ARG A 127 3.19 2.90 -10.33
N GLU A 128 3.84 2.24 -11.28
CA GLU A 128 3.22 1.20 -12.11
C GLU A 128 2.72 -0.01 -11.32
N ALA A 129 3.33 -0.31 -10.19
CA ALA A 129 2.85 -1.33 -9.25
C ALA A 129 1.68 -0.86 -8.37
N GLY A 130 1.22 0.40 -8.50
CA GLY A 130 0.08 0.91 -7.75
C GLY A 130 0.34 1.09 -6.26
N ILE A 131 1.60 1.28 -5.85
CA ILE A 131 1.95 1.34 -4.43
C ILE A 131 1.52 2.67 -3.83
N VAL A 132 0.70 2.58 -2.79
CA VAL A 132 0.20 3.69 -1.99
C VAL A 132 0.52 3.49 -0.51
N GLY A 133 0.48 4.56 0.27
CA GLY A 133 0.65 4.46 1.73
C GLY A 133 -0.53 3.74 2.38
N HIS A 134 -0.28 2.98 3.43
CA HIS A 134 -1.31 2.25 4.19
C HIS A 134 -1.97 3.09 5.29
N GLY A 135 -1.65 4.37 5.39
CA GLY A 135 -2.39 5.33 6.23
C GLY A 135 -3.74 5.72 5.62
N GLY A 136 -4.57 6.44 6.38
CA GLY A 136 -5.95 6.74 5.99
C GLY A 136 -6.15 7.47 4.66
N ALA A 137 -5.16 8.22 4.17
CA ALA A 137 -5.22 8.91 2.87
C ALA A 137 -4.80 8.03 1.68
N MET A 138 -4.16 6.90 1.92
CA MET A 138 -3.61 6.00 0.89
C MET A 138 -2.82 6.77 -0.19
N PHE A 139 -1.89 7.63 0.26
CA PHE A 139 -1.19 8.57 -0.60
C PHE A 139 -0.25 7.87 -1.58
N PRO A 140 -0.25 8.20 -2.90
CA PRO A 140 0.62 7.58 -3.90
C PRO A 140 2.10 7.72 -3.55
N THR A 141 2.78 6.59 -3.34
CA THR A 141 4.14 6.54 -2.78
C THR A 141 5.17 7.13 -3.72
N ALA A 142 5.10 6.87 -5.02
CA ALA A 142 6.02 7.44 -6.01
C ALA A 142 5.97 8.97 -6.01
N PHE A 143 4.78 9.56 -5.97
CA PHE A 143 4.62 11.02 -5.91
C PHE A 143 5.19 11.60 -4.61
N LYS A 144 4.94 10.92 -3.48
CA LYS A 144 5.47 11.33 -2.17
C LYS A 144 7.01 11.38 -2.17
N ILE A 145 7.66 10.33 -2.68
CA ILE A 145 9.13 10.27 -2.74
C ILE A 145 9.69 11.34 -3.69
N ARG A 146 9.10 11.50 -4.90
CA ARG A 146 9.50 12.56 -5.84
C ARG A 146 9.40 13.95 -5.24
N GLY A 147 8.36 14.24 -4.46
CA GLY A 147 8.20 15.52 -3.77
C GLY A 147 9.28 15.82 -2.74
N GLY A 148 9.96 14.81 -2.23
CA GLY A 148 11.07 14.89 -1.27
C GLY A 148 12.46 14.95 -1.89
N LEU A 149 12.61 14.67 -3.20
CA LEU A 149 13.92 14.64 -3.87
C LEU A 149 14.64 15.99 -3.71
N GLY A 150 15.88 15.95 -3.23
CA GLY A 150 16.72 17.14 -3.01
C GLY A 150 16.27 18.06 -1.87
N LYS A 151 15.15 17.79 -1.19
CA LYS A 151 14.59 18.62 -0.12
C LYS A 151 14.72 18.03 1.28
N VAL A 152 14.88 16.71 1.37
CA VAL A 152 14.95 15.99 2.65
C VAL A 152 16.29 15.27 2.74
N ASP A 153 16.82 15.11 3.93
CA ASP A 153 18.12 14.45 4.19
C ASP A 153 17.94 13.12 4.95
N THR A 154 16.74 12.83 5.41
CA THR A 154 16.47 11.68 6.25
C THR A 154 15.24 10.92 5.75
N LEU A 155 15.37 9.61 5.59
CA LEU A 155 14.27 8.67 5.35
C LEU A 155 13.90 8.02 6.68
N ILE A 156 12.66 8.23 7.12
CA ILE A 156 12.12 7.62 8.34
C ILE A 156 11.14 6.53 7.94
N ILE A 157 11.40 5.31 8.39
CA ILE A 157 10.47 4.18 8.24
C ILE A 157 9.60 4.12 9.48
N ASN A 158 8.31 4.36 9.30
CA ASN A 158 7.34 4.31 10.38
C ASN A 158 6.78 2.88 10.51
N GLY A 159 7.20 2.16 11.54
CA GLY A 159 6.67 0.85 11.90
C GLY A 159 5.67 0.90 13.06
N ALA A 160 5.14 2.07 13.40
CA ALA A 160 4.15 2.24 14.45
C ALA A 160 2.75 1.97 13.94
N GLU A 161 2.05 1.08 14.58
CA GLU A 161 0.68 0.71 14.28
C GLU A 161 -0.30 1.51 15.13
N CYS A 162 -1.18 2.27 14.47
CA CYS A 162 -2.06 3.25 15.12
C CYS A 162 -3.21 2.60 15.88
N GLU A 163 -3.80 1.54 15.33
CA GLU A 163 -5.04 0.96 15.83
C GLU A 163 -4.78 0.00 16.99
N PRO A 164 -5.55 0.08 18.09
CA PRO A 164 -5.30 -0.71 19.32
C PRO A 164 -5.36 -2.23 19.13
N TYR A 165 -6.19 -2.71 18.21
CA TYR A 165 -6.41 -4.15 17.99
C TYR A 165 -5.58 -4.73 16.84
N LEU A 166 -5.01 -3.90 15.95
CA LEU A 166 -4.25 -4.35 14.79
C LEU A 166 -2.79 -4.62 15.16
N ASN A 167 -2.20 -5.59 14.47
CA ASN A 167 -0.79 -5.98 14.57
C ASN A 167 -0.20 -6.40 13.22
N GLY A 168 -0.78 -5.94 12.11
CA GLY A 168 -0.36 -6.27 10.75
C GLY A 168 1.06 -5.81 10.44
N ASP A 169 1.43 -4.58 10.82
CA ASP A 169 2.77 -4.05 10.63
C ASP A 169 3.80 -4.85 11.46
N HIS A 170 3.45 -5.18 12.71
CA HIS A 170 4.30 -6.00 13.56
C HIS A 170 4.54 -7.40 12.95
N LEU A 171 3.47 -8.05 12.48
CA LEU A 171 3.56 -9.37 11.86
C LEU A 171 4.33 -9.34 10.53
N THR A 172 4.17 -8.28 9.74
CA THR A 172 4.96 -8.08 8.51
C THR A 172 6.45 -7.97 8.83
N MET A 173 6.83 -7.15 9.81
CA MET A 173 8.22 -7.03 10.25
C MET A 173 8.79 -8.35 10.80
N LYS A 174 7.96 -9.13 11.51
CA LYS A 174 8.36 -10.41 12.12
C LYS A 174 8.51 -11.52 11.09
N ASN A 175 7.58 -11.63 10.16
CA ASN A 175 7.48 -12.77 9.24
C ASN A 175 8.20 -12.53 7.91
N HIS A 176 8.36 -11.26 7.49
CA HIS A 176 8.95 -10.86 6.21
C HIS A 176 10.06 -9.81 6.36
N PRO A 177 11.06 -10.01 7.27
CA PRO A 177 12.09 -9.00 7.52
C PRO A 177 12.99 -8.73 6.32
N GLU A 178 13.27 -9.74 5.50
CA GLU A 178 14.14 -9.58 4.32
C GLU A 178 13.48 -8.76 3.22
N GLU A 179 12.20 -9.00 2.94
CA GLU A 179 11.43 -8.23 1.97
C GLU A 179 11.27 -6.79 2.43
N LEU A 180 11.03 -6.58 3.73
CA LEU A 180 10.97 -5.24 4.30
C LEU A 180 12.30 -4.49 4.12
N LEU A 181 13.43 -5.13 4.43
CA LEU A 181 14.76 -4.52 4.27
C LEU A 181 15.07 -4.18 2.81
N LYS A 182 14.70 -5.06 1.86
CA LYS A 182 14.82 -4.77 0.42
C LYS A 182 13.96 -3.58 0.02
N GLY A 183 12.71 -3.51 0.51
CA GLY A 183 11.82 -2.37 0.26
C GLY A 183 12.37 -1.05 0.80
N ILE A 184 12.96 -1.06 2.00
CA ILE A 184 13.63 0.10 2.60
C ILE A 184 14.81 0.55 1.75
N GLU A 185 15.64 -0.37 1.29
CA GLU A 185 16.80 -0.06 0.45
C GLU A 185 16.36 0.55 -0.90
N LEU A 186 15.34 -0.01 -1.54
CA LEU A 186 14.78 0.58 -2.77
C LEU A 186 14.22 1.98 -2.51
N ALA A 187 13.52 2.20 -1.41
CA ALA A 187 13.01 3.53 -1.05
C ALA A 187 14.15 4.52 -0.76
N ARG A 188 15.25 4.08 -0.15
CA ARG A 188 16.46 4.86 0.07
C ARG A 188 17.09 5.30 -1.26
N ILE A 189 17.29 4.37 -2.19
CA ILE A 189 17.82 4.66 -3.52
C ILE A 189 16.88 5.61 -4.26
N ALA A 190 15.58 5.30 -4.30
CA ALA A 190 14.56 6.12 -4.95
C ALA A 190 14.50 7.55 -4.41
N SER A 191 14.85 7.76 -3.14
CA SER A 191 14.93 9.10 -2.53
C SER A 191 16.24 9.84 -2.83
N GLY A 192 17.17 9.25 -3.58
CA GLY A 192 18.46 9.83 -3.93
C GLY A 192 19.45 9.92 -2.77
N ARG A 193 19.35 9.00 -1.77
CA ARG A 193 20.13 9.05 -0.53
C ARG A 193 21.29 8.06 -0.51
N SER A 194 22.47 8.56 -0.05
CA SER A 194 23.66 7.75 0.18
C SER A 194 23.71 7.12 1.57
N GLU A 195 23.01 7.70 2.58
CA GLU A 195 23.03 7.23 3.95
C GLU A 195 21.66 6.81 4.44
N GLU A 196 21.64 5.69 5.18
CA GLU A 196 20.47 5.13 5.84
C GLU A 196 20.48 5.52 7.32
N ARG A 197 19.38 6.09 7.82
CA ARG A 197 19.10 6.17 9.26
C ARG A 197 17.83 5.40 9.54
N ARG A 198 17.97 4.31 10.29
CA ARG A 198 16.85 3.52 10.76
C ARG A 198 16.33 4.10 12.07
N VAL A 199 15.07 4.52 12.08
CA VAL A 199 14.35 4.80 13.31
C VAL A 199 13.19 3.80 13.36
N GLY A 200 13.38 2.74 14.09
CA GLY A 200 12.38 1.72 14.29
C GLY A 200 12.16 1.43 15.77
N LYS A 201 11.00 0.91 16.08
CA LYS A 201 10.67 0.17 17.30
C LYS A 201 10.26 0.93 18.56
N GLU A 202 10.43 2.23 18.70
CA GLU A 202 10.24 2.87 20.01
C GLU A 202 8.87 3.50 20.25
N CYS A 203 7.90 3.30 19.39
CA CYS A 203 6.54 3.78 19.66
C CYS A 203 5.88 3.10 20.88
N ARG A 204 6.30 1.91 21.26
CA ARG A 204 5.78 1.23 22.45
C ARG A 204 6.17 1.92 23.76
N SER A 205 7.34 2.57 23.85
CA SER A 205 7.83 3.16 25.09
C SER A 205 7.41 4.62 25.27
N ARG A 206 7.11 5.35 24.17
CA ARG A 206 6.71 6.77 24.27
C ARG A 206 5.23 6.99 24.52
N TRP A 207 4.39 6.00 24.31
CA TRP A 207 2.95 6.08 24.59
C TRP A 207 2.55 5.40 25.90
N SER A 208 3.48 4.75 26.58
CA SER A 208 3.26 4.27 27.93
C SER A 208 3.58 5.41 28.91
N PRO A 209 2.61 5.92 29.68
CA PRO A 209 2.87 6.91 30.72
C PRO A 209 3.56 6.31 31.96
N TYR A 210 3.96 5.01 31.90
CA TYR A 210 4.51 4.26 33.02
C TYR A 210 5.88 3.65 32.67
N HIS A 211 6.85 4.51 32.35
CA HIS A 211 8.28 4.23 32.51
C HIS A 211 8.97 5.49 33.00
#